data_63a770c03329895531c50f404f93a5aa
#
_entry.id   63a770c03329895531c50f404f93a5aa
#
_cell.length_a   1.000
_cell.length_b   1.000
_cell.length_c   1.000
_cell.angle_alpha   90.00
_cell.angle_beta   90.00
_cell.angle_gamma   90.00
#
_symmetry.space_group_name_H-M   'P 1'
#
loop_
_entity.id
_entity.type
_entity.pdbx_description
1 polymer ?
#
loop_
_entity_poly.entity_id
_entity_poly.type
_entity_poly.pdbx_seq_one_letter_code
_entity_poly.pdbx_strand_id
1 'polypeptide(L)'
;GGQISANDWAFFYQCYASTYLKRGQLPYLNEAFFSTVGERLADQLMLVLARDRDLPVAAALYFFDADCLYGRYWGCLEERDGLHFELCYYQGIEFAIERQLAAFDPGVQGEHKILRGFEPVITWSMHHLREPAFHNAIADFCREEAVHVQRYREEAMTLLPFRKGGGD
;
A
#
# COMPACT_ATOMS: atom_id res chain seq x y z
N GLY A 1 -2.03 15.69 6.48
CA GLY A 1 -2.43 15.18 7.81
C GLY A 1 -3.10 16.21 8.71
N GLY A 2 -2.53 17.39 8.95
CA GLY A 2 -3.10 18.38 9.90
C GLY A 2 -4.51 18.89 9.60
N GLN A 3 -5.04 18.59 8.41
CA GLN A 3 -6.41 18.93 7.99
C GLN A 3 -7.41 17.76 8.18
N ILE A 4 -6.94 16.58 8.60
CA ILE A 4 -7.80 15.41 8.80
C ILE A 4 -8.59 15.60 10.09
N SER A 5 -9.91 15.73 9.97
CA SER A 5 -10.79 15.91 11.13
C SER A 5 -11.02 14.60 11.90
N ALA A 6 -11.52 14.71 13.12
CA ALA A 6 -11.92 13.52 13.89
C ALA A 6 -12.99 12.68 13.19
N ASN A 7 -13.91 13.33 12.44
CA ASN A 7 -14.92 12.63 11.66
C ASN A 7 -14.30 11.85 10.47
N ASP A 8 -13.27 12.40 9.83
CA ASP A 8 -12.55 11.71 8.74
C ASP A 8 -11.81 10.48 9.27
N TRP A 9 -11.20 10.58 10.47
CA TRP A 9 -10.57 9.43 11.13
C TRP A 9 -11.58 8.35 11.52
N ALA A 10 -12.71 8.72 12.09
CA ALA A 10 -13.78 7.78 12.45
C ALA A 10 -14.32 7.07 11.19
N PHE A 11 -14.53 7.80 10.09
CA PHE A 11 -14.95 7.21 8.82
C PHE A 11 -13.88 6.30 8.23
N PHE A 12 -12.62 6.72 8.21
CA PHE A 12 -11.52 5.89 7.76
C PHE A 12 -11.45 4.58 8.56
N TYR A 13 -11.62 4.63 9.88
CA TYR A 13 -11.61 3.44 10.72
C TYR A 13 -12.74 2.47 10.35
N GLN A 14 -13.94 2.96 10.05
CA GLN A 14 -15.05 2.14 9.57
C GLN A 14 -14.68 1.43 8.25
N CYS A 15 -14.08 2.13 7.31
CA CYS A 15 -13.61 1.56 6.04
C CYS A 15 -12.52 0.49 6.28
N TYR A 16 -11.53 0.79 7.11
CA TYR A 16 -10.47 -0.14 7.51
C TYR A 16 -11.05 -1.40 8.15
N ALA A 17 -11.90 -1.26 9.17
CA ALA A 17 -12.52 -2.38 9.86
C ALA A 17 -13.37 -3.24 8.93
N SER A 18 -14.14 -2.63 8.01
CA SER A 18 -14.97 -3.32 7.03
C SER A 18 -14.17 -4.27 6.15
N THR A 19 -12.93 -3.91 5.79
CA THR A 19 -12.03 -4.74 4.97
C THR A 19 -11.65 -6.05 5.66
N TYR A 20 -11.48 -6.04 6.98
CA TYR A 20 -11.21 -7.24 7.78
C TYR A 20 -12.49 -8.05 8.03
N LEU A 21 -13.58 -7.39 8.41
CA LEU A 21 -14.86 -8.04 8.69
C LEU A 21 -15.42 -8.79 7.47
N LYS A 22 -15.28 -8.24 6.27
CA LYS A 22 -15.64 -8.92 5.00
C LYS A 22 -14.87 -10.23 4.79
N ARG A 23 -13.70 -10.38 5.41
CA ARG A 23 -12.86 -11.59 5.37
C ARG A 23 -13.04 -12.49 6.60
N GLY A 24 -14.01 -12.21 7.47
CA GLY A 24 -14.23 -12.95 8.72
C GLY A 24 -13.13 -12.75 9.77
N GLN A 25 -12.38 -11.65 9.68
CA GLN A 25 -11.29 -11.31 10.59
C GLN A 25 -11.65 -10.07 11.41
N LEU A 26 -11.06 -9.96 12.60
CA LEU A 26 -11.12 -8.73 13.37
C LEU A 26 -9.97 -7.79 12.96
N PRO A 27 -10.20 -6.47 12.91
CA PRO A 27 -9.14 -5.49 12.67
C PRO A 27 -8.10 -5.57 13.81
N TYR A 28 -6.83 -5.66 13.48
CA TYR A 28 -5.74 -5.77 14.48
C TYR A 28 -5.31 -4.42 15.06
N LEU A 29 -5.65 -3.32 14.42
CA LEU A 29 -5.45 -1.96 14.94
C LEU A 29 -6.80 -1.38 15.38
N ASN A 30 -6.80 -0.61 16.44
CA ASN A 30 -7.98 0.05 16.95
C ASN A 30 -8.05 1.53 16.52
N GLU A 31 -9.17 2.17 16.78
CA GLU A 31 -9.39 3.58 16.43
C GLU A 31 -8.40 4.52 17.15
N ALA A 32 -8.05 4.22 18.41
CA ALA A 32 -7.09 5.01 19.18
C ALA A 32 -5.68 4.99 18.57
N PHE A 33 -5.28 3.90 17.90
CA PHE A 33 -4.03 3.86 17.14
C PHE A 33 -4.02 4.91 16.05
N PHE A 34 -5.07 4.98 15.23
CA PHE A 34 -5.14 5.92 14.11
C PHE A 34 -5.24 7.37 14.59
N SER A 35 -5.97 7.65 15.66
CA SER A 35 -6.01 8.97 16.27
C SER A 35 -4.62 9.41 16.74
N THR A 36 -3.90 8.52 17.44
CA THR A 36 -2.53 8.79 17.91
C THR A 36 -1.55 9.01 16.75
N VAL A 37 -1.68 8.23 15.68
CA VAL A 37 -0.87 8.41 14.45
C VAL A 37 -1.18 9.76 13.81
N GLY A 38 -2.47 10.13 13.74
CA GLY A 38 -2.90 11.42 13.21
C GLY A 38 -2.31 12.62 13.98
N GLU A 39 -2.19 12.51 15.30
CA GLU A 39 -1.60 13.55 16.14
C GLU A 39 -0.05 13.60 16.01
N ARG A 40 0.60 12.44 15.99
CA ARG A 40 2.07 12.37 16.08
C ARG A 40 2.78 12.48 14.74
N LEU A 41 2.13 12.08 13.66
CA LEU A 41 2.68 12.03 12.30
C LEU A 41 1.87 12.90 11.32
N ALA A 42 1.20 13.95 11.81
CA ALA A 42 0.31 14.78 11.01
C ALA A 42 0.95 15.27 9.69
N ASP A 43 2.24 15.61 9.71
CA ASP A 43 2.95 16.12 8.52
C ASP A 43 3.43 15.02 7.55
N GLN A 44 3.24 13.75 7.92
CA GLN A 44 3.67 12.58 7.17
C GLN A 44 2.49 11.69 6.71
N LEU A 45 1.27 12.24 6.74
CA LEU A 45 0.05 11.52 6.41
C LEU A 45 -0.71 12.17 5.27
N MET A 46 -1.20 11.32 4.37
CA MET A 46 -2.19 11.66 3.37
C MET A 46 -3.38 10.72 3.51
N LEU A 47 -4.56 11.29 3.71
CA LEU A 47 -5.84 10.55 3.70
C LEU A 47 -6.65 11.00 2.49
N VAL A 48 -7.00 10.04 1.65
CA VAL A 48 -7.89 10.27 0.50
C VAL A 48 -9.28 9.75 0.85
N LEU A 49 -10.29 10.59 0.66
CA LEU A 49 -11.69 10.27 0.90
C LEU A 49 -12.47 10.38 -0.40
N ALA A 50 -13.12 9.28 -0.81
CA ALA A 50 -14.11 9.35 -1.87
C ALA A 50 -15.48 9.72 -1.29
N ARG A 51 -16.18 10.63 -1.95
CA ARG A 51 -17.53 11.05 -1.59
C ARG A 51 -18.50 10.86 -2.76
N ASP A 52 -19.67 10.37 -2.44
CA ASP A 52 -20.81 10.44 -3.35
C ASP A 52 -21.70 11.59 -2.88
N ARG A 53 -21.73 12.67 -3.69
CA ARG A 53 -22.27 13.95 -3.25
C ARG A 53 -21.53 14.41 -1.97
N ASP A 54 -22.21 14.43 -0.82
CA ASP A 54 -21.60 14.86 0.45
C ASP A 54 -21.27 13.68 1.39
N LEU A 55 -21.62 12.44 1.02
CA LEU A 55 -21.44 11.27 1.86
C LEU A 55 -20.11 10.57 1.53
N PRO A 56 -19.23 10.35 2.51
CA PRO A 56 -18.03 9.60 2.28
C PRO A 56 -18.35 8.11 2.08
N VAL A 57 -17.74 7.46 1.07
CA VAL A 57 -18.00 6.07 0.68
C VAL A 57 -16.79 5.16 0.76
N ALA A 58 -15.58 5.73 0.65
CA ALA A 58 -14.33 4.98 0.74
C ALA A 58 -13.18 5.87 1.21
N ALA A 59 -12.12 5.23 1.72
CA ALA A 59 -10.93 5.92 2.18
C ALA A 59 -9.65 5.13 1.91
N ALA A 60 -8.54 5.83 1.64
CA ALA A 60 -7.20 5.28 1.57
C ALA A 60 -6.23 6.13 2.39
N LEU A 61 -5.39 5.47 3.19
CA LEU A 61 -4.40 6.10 4.04
C LEU A 61 -3.00 5.79 3.53
N TYR A 62 -2.19 6.83 3.45
CA TYR A 62 -0.79 6.78 3.07
C TYR A 62 0.07 7.44 4.13
N PHE A 63 1.31 6.98 4.17
CA PHE A 63 2.39 7.66 4.87
C PHE A 63 3.38 8.20 3.82
N PHE A 64 4.07 9.26 4.14
CA PHE A 64 5.15 9.74 3.27
C PHE A 64 6.27 10.38 4.09
N ASP A 65 7.46 10.35 3.51
CA ASP A 65 8.64 11.06 4.00
C ASP A 65 9.12 12.06 2.94
N ALA A 66 10.38 12.46 2.99
CA ALA A 66 10.95 13.41 2.06
C ALA A 66 11.05 12.88 0.61
N ASP A 67 11.14 11.56 0.46
CA ASP A 67 11.48 10.91 -0.80
C ASP A 67 10.40 9.97 -1.32
N CYS A 68 9.59 9.39 -0.45
CA CYS A 68 8.69 8.30 -0.83
C CYS A 68 7.28 8.42 -0.24
N LEU A 69 6.29 8.05 -1.04
CA LEU A 69 4.91 7.82 -0.62
C LEU A 69 4.68 6.31 -0.40
N TYR A 70 4.04 5.94 0.70
CA TYR A 70 3.74 4.56 1.07
C TYR A 70 2.24 4.34 1.17
N GLY A 71 1.66 3.59 0.24
CA GLY A 71 0.27 3.14 0.30
C GLY A 71 0.11 2.09 1.39
N ARG A 72 -0.81 2.32 2.34
CA ARG A 72 -0.87 1.45 3.52
C ARG A 72 -2.21 0.78 3.76
N TYR A 73 -3.28 1.54 3.88
CA TYR A 73 -4.60 1.00 4.20
C TYR A 73 -5.66 1.57 3.27
N TRP A 74 -6.59 0.73 2.92
CA TRP A 74 -7.75 1.07 2.11
C TRP A 74 -8.98 0.34 2.61
N GLY A 75 -10.14 0.96 2.42
CA GLY A 75 -11.42 0.30 2.60
C GLY A 75 -12.56 1.11 2.00
N CYS A 76 -13.68 0.44 1.78
CA CYS A 76 -14.92 1.05 1.30
C CYS A 76 -16.12 0.46 2.02
N LEU A 77 -17.14 1.27 2.23
CA LEU A 77 -18.44 0.81 2.72
C LEU A 77 -19.30 0.33 1.55
N GLU A 78 -19.15 0.96 0.39
CA GLU A 78 -19.84 0.60 -0.86
C GLU A 78 -18.79 0.36 -1.95
N GLU A 79 -18.88 -0.81 -2.58
CA GLU A 79 -17.99 -1.16 -3.69
C GLU A 79 -18.47 -0.50 -4.99
N ARG A 80 -17.54 0.16 -5.69
CA ARG A 80 -17.78 0.80 -6.99
C ARG A 80 -16.62 0.51 -7.92
N ASP A 81 -16.95 0.30 -9.18
CA ASP A 81 -15.95 0.00 -10.21
C ASP A 81 -14.91 1.13 -10.32
N GLY A 82 -13.65 0.73 -10.34
CA GLY A 82 -12.52 1.65 -10.45
C GLY A 82 -12.13 2.40 -9.16
N LEU A 83 -12.99 2.46 -8.14
CA LEU A 83 -12.79 3.26 -6.94
C LEU A 83 -11.50 2.88 -6.17
N HIS A 84 -11.21 1.58 -6.09
CA HIS A 84 -9.97 1.10 -5.49
C HIS A 84 -8.73 1.66 -6.22
N PHE A 85 -8.73 1.63 -7.54
CA PHE A 85 -7.59 2.09 -8.34
C PHE A 85 -7.42 3.60 -8.24
N GLU A 86 -8.53 4.33 -8.23
CA GLU A 86 -8.53 5.78 -8.04
C GLU A 86 -7.87 6.15 -6.71
N LEU A 87 -8.40 5.60 -5.60
CA LEU A 87 -7.93 5.98 -4.27
C LEU A 87 -6.55 5.41 -3.92
N CYS A 88 -6.23 4.19 -4.37
CA CYS A 88 -5.00 3.52 -3.95
C CYS A 88 -3.81 3.76 -4.89
N TYR A 89 -4.04 4.26 -6.11
CA TYR A 89 -2.95 4.47 -7.07
C TYR A 89 -2.97 5.86 -7.70
N TYR A 90 -4.05 6.26 -8.37
CA TYR A 90 -4.03 7.51 -9.15
C TYR A 90 -3.88 8.73 -8.26
N GLN A 91 -4.60 8.83 -7.17
CA GLN A 91 -4.46 9.91 -6.19
C GLN A 91 -3.07 9.92 -5.52
N GLY A 92 -2.49 8.75 -5.29
CA GLY A 92 -1.12 8.62 -4.79
C GLY A 92 -0.08 9.08 -5.81
N ILE A 93 -0.25 8.75 -7.10
CA ILE A 93 0.63 9.18 -8.19
C ILE A 93 0.57 10.71 -8.34
N GLU A 94 -0.62 11.30 -8.38
CA GLU A 94 -0.80 12.75 -8.45
C GLU A 94 -0.11 13.45 -7.28
N PHE A 95 -0.34 13.00 -6.05
CA PHE A 95 0.30 13.54 -4.87
C PHE A 95 1.83 13.44 -4.91
N ALA A 96 2.37 12.29 -5.34
CA ALA A 96 3.82 12.10 -5.43
C ALA A 96 4.44 13.06 -6.48
N ILE A 97 3.78 13.28 -7.60
CA ILE A 97 4.21 14.23 -8.63
C ILE A 97 4.16 15.67 -8.10
N GLU A 98 3.05 16.08 -7.48
CA GLU A 98 2.88 17.43 -6.90
C GLU A 98 3.92 17.73 -5.83
N ARG A 99 4.27 16.75 -5.01
CA ARG A 99 5.27 16.86 -3.95
C ARG A 99 6.69 16.62 -4.42
N GLN A 100 6.89 16.22 -5.69
CA GLN A 100 8.20 15.87 -6.26
C GLN A 100 8.91 14.75 -5.48
N LEU A 101 8.13 13.78 -4.99
CA LEU A 101 8.69 12.60 -4.33
C LEU A 101 9.41 11.72 -5.36
N ALA A 102 10.51 11.09 -4.95
CA ALA A 102 11.31 10.25 -5.83
C ALA A 102 10.65 8.89 -6.12
N ALA A 103 9.77 8.42 -5.22
CA ALA A 103 9.14 7.11 -5.34
C ALA A 103 7.73 7.06 -4.75
N PHE A 104 6.95 6.08 -5.22
CA PHE A 104 5.70 5.67 -4.59
C PHE A 104 5.68 4.14 -4.43
N ASP A 105 5.65 3.66 -3.19
CA ASP A 105 5.46 2.25 -2.85
C ASP A 105 3.98 1.96 -2.58
N PRO A 106 3.27 1.26 -3.49
CA PRO A 106 1.85 0.93 -3.32
C PRO A 106 1.61 -0.33 -2.48
N GLY A 107 2.64 -0.84 -1.79
CA GLY A 107 2.61 -2.08 -1.01
C GLY A 107 2.91 -3.34 -1.84
N VAL A 108 2.99 -4.49 -1.17
CA VAL A 108 3.55 -5.73 -1.74
C VAL A 108 2.60 -6.58 -2.58
N GLN A 109 1.29 -6.42 -2.50
CA GLN A 109 0.32 -7.29 -3.17
C GLN A 109 -0.27 -6.67 -4.44
N GLY A 110 -0.53 -7.52 -5.45
CA GLY A 110 -1.34 -7.20 -6.62
C GLY A 110 -0.56 -6.94 -7.90
N GLU A 111 -0.50 -7.94 -8.79
CA GLU A 111 0.14 -7.86 -10.11
C GLU A 111 -0.48 -6.78 -11.02
N HIS A 112 -1.75 -6.41 -10.78
CA HIS A 112 -2.42 -5.33 -11.48
C HIS A 112 -1.71 -3.96 -11.34
N LYS A 113 -0.79 -3.82 -10.38
CA LYS A 113 0.06 -2.64 -10.20
C LYS A 113 1.07 -2.50 -11.33
N ILE A 114 1.62 -3.62 -11.82
CA ILE A 114 2.59 -3.63 -12.93
C ILE A 114 1.99 -2.98 -14.18
N LEU A 115 0.73 -3.31 -14.49
CA LEU A 115 0.02 -2.71 -15.62
C LEU A 115 -0.26 -1.19 -15.45
N ARG A 116 -0.03 -0.65 -14.26
CA ARG A 116 -0.13 0.79 -13.93
C ARG A 116 1.22 1.46 -13.78
N GLY A 117 2.28 0.75 -14.17
CA GLY A 117 3.63 1.31 -14.20
C GLY A 117 4.43 1.16 -12.92
N PHE A 118 3.91 0.43 -11.91
CA PHE A 118 4.70 0.15 -10.72
C PHE A 118 5.72 -0.95 -11.00
N GLU A 119 6.98 -0.62 -10.83
CA GLU A 119 8.08 -1.54 -11.05
C GLU A 119 8.22 -2.55 -9.90
N PRO A 120 8.38 -3.86 -10.19
CA PRO A 120 8.66 -4.85 -9.17
C PRO A 120 10.09 -4.69 -8.63
N VAL A 121 10.21 -4.48 -7.32
CA VAL A 121 11.48 -4.35 -6.61
C VAL A 121 11.66 -5.48 -5.61
N ILE A 122 12.91 -5.92 -5.42
CA ILE A 122 13.24 -6.92 -4.38
C ILE A 122 13.25 -6.21 -3.02
N THR A 123 12.48 -6.74 -2.09
CA THR A 123 12.52 -6.34 -0.69
C THR A 123 13.17 -7.42 0.17
N TRP A 124 13.83 -7.01 1.23
CA TRP A 124 14.58 -7.91 2.11
C TRP A 124 13.96 -7.92 3.51
N SER A 125 13.89 -9.12 4.09
CA SER A 125 13.53 -9.29 5.48
C SER A 125 14.53 -10.24 6.16
N MET A 126 14.74 -10.07 7.47
CA MET A 126 15.62 -10.93 8.25
C MET A 126 14.80 -11.67 9.29
N HIS A 127 15.02 -12.98 9.38
CA HIS A 127 14.30 -13.84 10.30
C HIS A 127 15.27 -14.72 11.10
N HIS A 128 15.01 -14.86 12.38
CA HIS A 128 15.71 -15.80 13.25
C HIS A 128 14.70 -16.76 13.88
N LEU A 129 14.91 -18.05 13.68
CA LEU A 129 14.11 -19.11 14.25
C LEU A 129 14.92 -19.77 15.37
N ARG A 130 14.33 -19.89 16.54
CA ARG A 130 15.02 -20.40 17.75
C ARG A 130 15.41 -21.87 17.63
N GLU A 131 14.57 -22.68 16.94
CA GLU A 131 14.83 -24.11 16.72
C GLU A 131 15.81 -24.30 15.55
N PRO A 132 17.03 -24.83 15.77
CA PRO A 132 18.08 -24.91 14.76
C PRO A 132 17.68 -25.72 13.52
N ALA A 133 17.00 -26.85 13.69
CA ALA A 133 16.60 -27.71 12.57
C ALA A 133 15.59 -26.96 11.66
N PHE A 134 14.64 -26.26 12.26
CA PHE A 134 13.66 -25.47 11.53
C PHE A 134 14.29 -24.22 10.88
N HIS A 135 15.23 -23.56 11.59
CA HIS A 135 15.99 -22.44 11.03
C HIS A 135 16.74 -22.85 9.77
N ASN A 136 17.46 -23.98 9.80
CA ASN A 136 18.20 -24.48 8.65
C ASN A 136 17.28 -24.85 7.47
N ALA A 137 16.17 -25.54 7.74
CA ALA A 137 15.19 -25.89 6.71
C ALA A 137 14.62 -24.64 6.01
N ILE A 138 14.27 -23.60 6.77
CA ILE A 138 13.79 -22.32 6.19
C ILE A 138 14.92 -21.61 5.44
N ALA A 139 16.15 -21.64 5.94
CA ALA A 139 17.28 -21.04 5.23
C ALA A 139 17.57 -21.74 3.88
N ASP A 140 17.42 -23.06 3.82
CA ASP A 140 17.55 -23.82 2.57
C ASP A 140 16.42 -23.45 1.59
N PHE A 141 15.18 -23.42 2.06
CA PHE A 141 14.02 -23.01 1.28
C PHE A 141 14.20 -21.58 0.71
N CYS A 142 14.62 -20.62 1.53
CA CYS A 142 14.82 -19.24 1.09
C CYS A 142 15.92 -19.11 0.01
N ARG A 143 16.97 -19.97 0.06
CA ARG A 143 17.99 -19.96 -1.00
C ARG A 143 17.45 -20.46 -2.35
N GLU A 144 16.61 -21.47 -2.33
CA GLU A 144 15.94 -21.98 -3.54
C GLU A 144 14.92 -20.98 -4.06
N GLU A 145 14.09 -20.42 -3.16
CA GLU A 145 13.06 -19.44 -3.51
C GLU A 145 13.65 -18.15 -4.12
N ALA A 146 14.81 -17.70 -3.64
CA ALA A 146 15.44 -16.48 -4.14
C ALA A 146 15.67 -16.50 -5.67
N VAL A 147 16.00 -17.67 -6.24
CA VAL A 147 16.16 -17.85 -7.69
C VAL A 147 14.83 -17.67 -8.43
N HIS A 148 13.74 -18.19 -7.85
CA HIS A 148 12.40 -18.06 -8.44
C HIS A 148 11.89 -16.62 -8.33
N VAL A 149 12.12 -15.95 -7.20
CA VAL A 149 11.75 -14.54 -7.00
C VAL A 149 12.48 -13.63 -7.98
N GLN A 150 13.78 -13.87 -8.23
CA GLN A 150 14.53 -13.09 -9.20
C GLN A 150 13.98 -13.27 -10.63
N ARG A 151 13.68 -14.51 -11.04
CA ARG A 151 13.07 -14.79 -12.34
C ARG A 151 11.69 -14.13 -12.46
N TYR A 152 10.86 -14.27 -11.45
CA TYR A 152 9.54 -13.64 -11.43
C TYR A 152 9.64 -12.11 -11.60
N ARG A 153 10.60 -11.47 -10.92
CA ARG A 153 10.85 -10.03 -11.08
C ARG A 153 11.20 -9.68 -12.53
N GLU A 154 12.10 -10.45 -13.17
CA GLU A 154 12.51 -10.22 -14.55
C GLU A 154 11.34 -10.38 -15.53
N GLU A 155 10.52 -11.41 -15.35
CA GLU A 155 9.30 -11.62 -16.13
C GLU A 155 8.30 -10.48 -15.93
N ALA A 156 8.05 -10.07 -14.71
CA ALA A 156 7.14 -8.99 -14.36
C ALA A 156 7.58 -7.63 -14.93
N MET A 157 8.89 -7.35 -14.99
CA MET A 157 9.43 -6.15 -15.64
C MET A 157 9.09 -6.07 -17.14
N THR A 158 8.85 -7.21 -17.80
CA THR A 158 8.46 -7.22 -19.23
C THR A 158 7.02 -6.79 -19.44
N LEU A 159 6.19 -6.80 -18.41
CA LEU A 159 4.76 -6.46 -18.45
C LEU A 159 4.47 -4.97 -18.17
N LEU A 160 5.50 -4.18 -17.90
CA LEU A 160 5.34 -2.74 -17.70
C LEU A 160 4.76 -2.07 -18.94
N PRO A 161 3.83 -1.10 -18.78
CA PRO A 161 3.13 -0.47 -19.90
C PRO A 161 3.99 0.54 -20.66
N PHE A 162 5.21 0.79 -20.23
CA PHE A 162 6.09 1.77 -20.84
C PHE A 162 6.78 1.19 -22.08
N ARG A 163 6.91 2.00 -23.13
CA ARG A 163 7.77 1.65 -24.27
C ARG A 163 9.20 1.48 -23.77
N LYS A 164 9.83 0.35 -24.06
CA LYS A 164 11.28 0.22 -23.91
C LYS A 164 11.87 1.32 -24.78
N GLY A 165 12.53 2.30 -24.18
CA GLY A 165 13.14 3.39 -24.91
C GLY A 165 14.01 2.81 -26.01
N GLY A 166 13.65 3.05 -27.26
CA GLY A 166 14.54 2.91 -28.38
C GLY A 166 15.62 3.96 -28.17
N GLY A 167 16.79 3.56 -27.73
CA GLY A 167 17.96 4.41 -27.82
C GLY A 167 18.26 4.59 -29.30
N ASP A 168 18.08 5.80 -29.80
CA ASP A 168 18.76 6.30 -30.98
C ASP A 168 20.13 6.85 -30.57
#